data_f1d10083af48d89d362629caf952fb38
#
_entry.id   f1d10083af48d89d362629caf952fb38
#
_cell.length_a   1.000
_cell.length_b   1.000
_cell.length_c   1.000
_cell.angle_alpha   90.00
_cell.angle_beta   90.00
_cell.angle_gamma   90.00
#
_symmetry.space_group_name_H-M   'P 1'
#
loop_
_entity.id
_entity.type
_entity.pdbx_description
1 polymer ?
#
loop_
_entity_poly.entity_id
_entity_poly.type
_entity_poly.pdbx_seq_one_letter_code
_entity_poly.pdbx_strand_id
1 'polypeptide(L)'
;MKKKIISAILMSTVILSAAAPLSGVYAANFGRLHCTTAVIRNINDQVLFVDKRQPVFEDMTDIDQSASEPQTRLIIYMYKDSEVRGLAVTLSVKDSKMSTLSCKNKIISFEEMDPPENIDDIQSDLIFFQKRVPGHNKMEFESSLYEGHFLACQKEDDAFKLILKKKDENGDKSVMFTLTNLHQS
;
A
#
# COMPACT_ATOMS: atom_id res chain seq x y z
N MET A 1 -87.63 21.64 1.69
CA MET A 1 -86.46 22.33 1.05
C MET A 1 -85.18 21.80 1.73
N LYS A 2 -84.41 20.93 1.04
CA LYS A 2 -83.14 20.36 1.58
C LYS A 2 -82.03 21.05 0.81
N LYS A 3 -81.16 21.83 1.51
CA LYS A 3 -79.97 22.43 0.94
C LYS A 3 -78.82 21.35 0.95
N LYS A 4 -78.34 21.06 -0.25
CA LYS A 4 -77.06 20.22 -0.41
C LYS A 4 -75.86 21.13 -0.19
N ILE A 5 -75.03 20.77 0.78
CA ILE A 5 -73.78 21.39 0.98
C ILE A 5 -72.76 20.56 0.15
N ILE A 6 -72.14 21.21 -0.83
CA ILE A 6 -71.08 20.61 -1.62
C ILE A 6 -69.74 20.93 -0.91
N SER A 7 -69.11 19.92 -0.36
CA SER A 7 -67.79 20.06 0.23
C SER A 7 -66.76 19.90 -0.89
N ALA A 8 -66.00 20.96 -1.17
CA ALA A 8 -64.87 20.93 -2.08
C ALA A 8 -63.66 20.44 -1.33
N ILE A 9 -63.14 19.24 -1.71
CA ILE A 9 -61.86 18.69 -1.20
C ILE A 9 -60.77 19.33 -2.02
N LEU A 10 -59.98 20.21 -1.40
CA LEU A 10 -58.73 20.74 -1.96
C LEU A 10 -57.66 19.65 -1.86
N MET A 11 -57.33 19.02 -2.98
CA MET A 11 -56.14 18.14 -3.05
C MET A 11 -54.89 19.02 -3.15
N SER A 12 -54.17 19.11 -2.06
CA SER A 12 -52.82 19.72 -2.03
C SER A 12 -51.81 18.73 -2.62
N THR A 13 -51.39 18.96 -3.85
CA THR A 13 -50.30 18.21 -4.46
C THR A 13 -48.98 18.66 -3.84
N VAL A 14 -48.44 17.84 -2.95
CA VAL A 14 -47.08 18.00 -2.47
C VAL A 14 -46.11 17.59 -3.60
N ILE A 15 -45.50 18.57 -4.24
CA ILE A 15 -44.40 18.33 -5.16
C ILE A 15 -43.17 17.97 -4.32
N LEU A 16 -42.86 16.68 -4.21
CA LEU A 16 -41.61 16.22 -3.65
C LEU A 16 -40.51 16.53 -4.68
N SER A 17 -39.83 17.66 -4.50
CA SER A 17 -38.61 17.96 -5.21
C SER A 17 -37.54 16.96 -4.73
N ALA A 18 -37.25 15.93 -5.53
CA ALA A 18 -36.11 15.09 -5.34
C ALA A 18 -34.86 15.95 -5.61
N ALA A 19 -34.22 16.42 -4.54
CA ALA A 19 -32.89 16.97 -4.65
C ALA A 19 -31.98 15.86 -5.18
N ALA A 20 -31.41 16.05 -6.37
CA ALA A 20 -30.34 15.19 -6.87
C ALA A 20 -29.21 15.16 -5.80
N PRO A 21 -28.66 13.99 -5.48
CA PRO A 21 -27.54 13.95 -4.59
C PRO A 21 -26.43 14.80 -5.21
N LEU A 22 -25.98 15.82 -4.49
CA LEU A 22 -24.73 16.49 -4.78
C LEU A 22 -23.69 15.38 -4.88
N SER A 23 -23.10 15.21 -6.07
CA SER A 23 -21.95 14.35 -6.26
C SER A 23 -20.83 14.93 -5.39
N GLY A 24 -20.79 14.51 -4.14
CA GLY A 24 -19.69 14.81 -3.25
C GLY A 24 -18.43 14.26 -3.93
N VAL A 25 -17.48 15.14 -4.19
CA VAL A 25 -16.13 14.71 -4.51
C VAL A 25 -15.64 14.00 -3.25
N TYR A 26 -15.78 12.66 -3.22
CA TYR A 26 -15.22 11.88 -2.15
C TYR A 26 -13.70 12.03 -2.26
N ALA A 27 -13.10 12.61 -1.21
CA ALA A 27 -11.65 12.66 -1.14
C ALA A 27 -11.13 11.22 -1.11
N ALA A 28 -10.09 10.93 -1.92
CA ALA A 28 -9.45 9.63 -1.92
C ALA A 28 -9.00 9.24 -0.51
N ASN A 29 -9.13 7.97 -0.14
CA ASN A 29 -8.66 7.47 1.15
C ASN A 29 -7.14 7.54 1.26
N PHE A 30 -6.43 7.30 0.14
CA PHE A 30 -4.99 7.50 0.03
C PHE A 30 -4.68 8.41 -1.15
N GLY A 31 -4.08 9.57 -0.89
CA GLY A 31 -3.60 10.50 -1.90
C GLY A 31 -2.07 10.51 -1.96
N ARG A 32 -1.47 10.30 -3.14
CA ARG A 32 -0.02 10.29 -3.32
C ARG A 32 0.59 11.67 -3.06
N LEU A 33 1.67 11.71 -2.28
CA LEU A 33 2.38 12.94 -1.90
C LEU A 33 3.69 13.06 -2.67
N HIS A 34 4.67 12.24 -2.35
CA HIS A 34 6.02 12.25 -2.91
C HIS A 34 6.63 10.85 -2.87
N CYS A 35 7.82 10.68 -3.42
CA CYS A 35 8.55 9.43 -3.36
C CYS A 35 10.00 9.63 -2.95
N THR A 36 10.62 8.55 -2.50
CA THR A 36 12.05 8.42 -2.28
C THR A 36 12.54 7.10 -2.87
N THR A 37 13.84 6.96 -3.04
CA THR A 37 14.45 5.70 -3.49
C THR A 37 15.29 5.11 -2.38
N ALA A 38 15.24 3.79 -2.23
CA ALA A 38 16.00 3.08 -1.22
C ALA A 38 16.40 1.68 -1.67
N VAL A 39 17.48 1.19 -1.08
CA VAL A 39 17.81 -0.24 -1.04
C VAL A 39 17.24 -0.80 0.25
N ILE A 40 16.57 -1.94 0.17
CA ILE A 40 15.98 -2.63 1.31
C ILE A 40 16.80 -3.89 1.60
N ARG A 41 17.18 -4.07 2.86
CA ARG A 41 17.91 -5.25 3.33
C ARG A 41 17.16 -5.94 4.46
N ASN A 42 17.21 -7.27 4.49
CA ASN A 42 16.67 -8.05 5.59
C ASN A 42 17.61 -8.03 6.82
N ILE A 43 17.28 -8.79 7.85
CA ILE A 43 18.08 -8.86 9.09
C ILE A 43 19.46 -9.50 8.89
N ASN A 44 19.64 -10.27 7.83
CA ASN A 44 20.91 -10.91 7.46
C ASN A 44 21.72 -10.06 6.47
N ASP A 45 21.35 -8.80 6.27
CA ASP A 45 21.99 -7.86 5.35
C ASP A 45 21.87 -8.22 3.85
N GLN A 46 21.02 -9.17 3.51
CA GLN A 46 20.72 -9.52 2.12
C GLN A 46 19.84 -8.46 1.47
N VAL A 47 20.11 -8.13 0.21
CA VAL A 47 19.45 -7.10 -0.58
C VAL A 47 18.16 -7.62 -1.20
N LEU A 48 17.08 -6.85 -1.09
CA LEU A 48 15.85 -7.12 -1.83
C LEU A 48 16.08 -6.88 -3.33
N PHE A 49 15.89 -7.92 -4.10
CA PHE A 49 16.06 -7.96 -5.55
C PHE A 49 14.76 -8.44 -6.22
N VAL A 50 14.32 -7.75 -7.24
CA VAL A 50 13.08 -8.09 -7.95
C VAL A 50 13.41 -8.81 -9.26
N ASP A 51 13.41 -10.14 -9.21
CA ASP A 51 13.61 -10.98 -10.41
C ASP A 51 12.25 -11.34 -11.03
N LYS A 52 12.02 -10.90 -12.26
CA LYS A 52 10.81 -11.22 -13.03
C LYS A 52 9.52 -11.09 -12.22
N ARG A 53 9.40 -9.98 -11.46
CA ARG A 53 8.28 -9.66 -10.56
C ARG A 53 8.24 -10.45 -9.25
N GLN A 54 9.19 -11.35 -9.00
CA GLN A 54 9.32 -12.07 -7.74
C GLN A 54 10.34 -11.38 -6.85
N PRO A 55 9.94 -10.90 -5.67
CA PRO A 55 10.87 -10.29 -4.73
C PRO A 55 11.62 -11.37 -3.93
N VAL A 56 12.93 -11.39 -4.08
CA VAL A 56 13.85 -12.28 -3.36
C VAL A 56 14.92 -11.48 -2.65
N PHE A 57 15.59 -12.09 -1.66
CA PHE A 57 16.74 -11.50 -0.98
C PHE A 57 17.99 -12.27 -1.33
N GLU A 58 19.02 -11.56 -1.71
CA GLU A 58 20.29 -12.13 -2.13
C GLU A 58 21.48 -11.47 -1.43
N ASP A 59 22.53 -12.25 -1.19
CA ASP A 59 23.81 -11.72 -0.74
C ASP A 59 24.46 -10.97 -1.91
N MET A 60 24.66 -9.67 -1.74
CA MET A 60 25.23 -8.80 -2.76
C MET A 60 26.31 -7.90 -2.18
N THR A 61 27.44 -7.78 -2.87
CA THR A 61 28.38 -6.68 -2.67
C THR A 61 27.78 -5.36 -3.20
N ASP A 62 28.37 -4.22 -2.84
CA ASP A 62 27.93 -2.92 -3.37
C ASP A 62 28.07 -2.85 -4.89
N ILE A 63 29.06 -3.56 -5.46
CA ILE A 63 29.27 -3.66 -6.91
C ILE A 63 28.15 -4.48 -7.54
N ASP A 64 27.80 -5.65 -6.97
CA ASP A 64 26.72 -6.49 -7.45
C ASP A 64 25.37 -5.77 -7.38
N GLN A 65 25.13 -5.06 -6.28
CA GLN A 65 23.92 -4.26 -6.08
C GLN A 65 23.79 -3.18 -7.16
N SER A 66 24.89 -2.44 -7.44
CA SER A 66 24.89 -1.40 -8.47
C SER A 66 24.74 -1.99 -9.87
N ALA A 67 25.34 -3.13 -10.15
CA ALA A 67 25.21 -3.84 -11.43
C ALA A 67 23.80 -4.42 -11.63
N SER A 68 23.06 -4.65 -10.55
CA SER A 68 21.69 -5.18 -10.55
C SER A 68 20.63 -4.08 -10.47
N GLU A 69 20.98 -2.82 -10.64
CA GLU A 69 19.98 -1.76 -10.84
C GLU A 69 19.31 -1.90 -12.21
N PRO A 70 18.01 -1.63 -12.33
CA PRO A 70 17.11 -1.02 -11.33
C PRO A 70 16.42 -2.00 -10.36
N GLN A 71 16.66 -3.31 -10.47
CA GLN A 71 15.93 -4.34 -9.71
C GLN A 71 16.18 -4.30 -8.20
N THR A 72 17.26 -3.63 -7.75
CA THR A 72 17.59 -3.43 -6.33
C THR A 72 17.18 -2.06 -5.80
N ARG A 73 16.81 -1.13 -6.70
CA ARG A 73 16.43 0.25 -6.36
C ARG A 73 14.91 0.36 -6.23
N LEU A 74 14.40 0.30 -5.00
CA LEU A 74 12.97 0.46 -4.73
C LEU A 74 12.60 1.94 -4.71
N ILE A 75 11.45 2.26 -5.33
CA ILE A 75 10.81 3.57 -5.27
C ILE A 75 9.69 3.46 -4.26
N ILE A 76 9.79 4.20 -3.18
CA ILE A 76 8.82 4.22 -2.09
C ILE A 76 7.97 5.48 -2.29
N TYR A 77 6.72 5.31 -2.72
CA TYR A 77 5.76 6.40 -2.83
C TYR A 77 5.01 6.54 -1.52
N MET A 78 4.96 7.74 -1.00
CA MET A 78 4.27 8.08 0.25
C MET A 78 2.89 8.62 -0.05
N TYR A 79 1.91 8.21 0.76
CA TYR A 79 0.52 8.60 0.63
C TYR A 79 0.01 9.26 1.90
N LYS A 80 -0.86 10.26 1.72
CA LYS A 80 -1.69 10.78 2.81
C LYS A 80 -2.82 9.77 3.04
N ASP A 81 -2.92 9.26 4.25
CA ASP A 81 -4.03 8.40 4.67
C ASP A 81 -5.14 9.26 5.27
N SER A 82 -6.37 9.12 4.79
CA SER A 82 -7.54 9.85 5.32
C SER A 82 -7.86 9.50 6.78
N GLU A 83 -7.51 8.28 7.23
CA GLU A 83 -7.73 7.81 8.60
C GLU A 83 -6.52 8.00 9.52
N VAL A 84 -5.40 8.48 9.02
CA VAL A 84 -4.16 8.75 9.77
C VAL A 84 -3.68 7.53 10.59
N ARG A 85 -3.71 6.34 9.97
CA ARG A 85 -3.27 5.08 10.61
C ARG A 85 -1.76 4.91 10.70
N GLY A 86 -1.00 5.64 9.88
CA GLY A 86 0.46 5.58 9.82
C GLY A 86 1.02 6.16 8.52
N LEU A 87 2.31 5.94 8.27
CA LEU A 87 2.94 6.32 7.01
C LEU A 87 2.58 5.30 5.94
N ALA A 88 1.56 5.62 5.15
CA ALA A 88 1.12 4.79 4.03
C ALA A 88 2.11 4.88 2.87
N VAL A 89 2.53 3.73 2.35
CA VAL A 89 3.48 3.66 1.23
C VAL A 89 3.08 2.58 0.22
N THR A 90 3.46 2.77 -1.05
CA THR A 90 3.62 1.69 -2.03
C THR A 90 5.11 1.48 -2.31
N LEU A 91 5.47 0.26 -2.66
CA LEU A 91 6.81 -0.14 -3.05
C LEU A 91 6.81 -0.48 -4.53
N SER A 92 7.65 0.20 -5.31
CA SER A 92 7.71 -0.02 -6.77
C SER A 92 9.14 -0.18 -7.23
N VAL A 93 9.33 -0.79 -8.39
CA VAL A 93 10.59 -0.89 -9.11
C VAL A 93 10.36 -0.47 -10.55
N LYS A 94 11.31 0.25 -11.14
CA LYS A 94 11.24 0.69 -12.52
C LYS A 94 12.40 0.10 -13.31
N ASP A 95 12.10 -0.96 -14.01
CA ASP A 95 12.96 -1.49 -15.08
C ASP A 95 12.52 -0.89 -16.43
N SER A 96 12.20 -1.67 -17.42
CA SER A 96 11.61 -1.19 -18.68
C SER A 96 10.22 -0.57 -18.45
N LYS A 97 9.46 -1.15 -17.51
CA LYS A 97 8.16 -0.66 -17.05
C LYS A 97 8.12 -0.56 -15.54
N MET A 98 7.18 0.24 -15.04
CA MET A 98 6.92 0.32 -13.60
C MET A 98 6.20 -0.93 -13.13
N SER A 99 6.64 -1.47 -12.00
CA SER A 99 5.95 -2.56 -11.31
C SER A 99 5.79 -2.20 -9.85
N THR A 100 4.60 -2.43 -9.30
CA THR A 100 4.22 -2.07 -7.92
C THR A 100 3.89 -3.33 -7.12
N LEU A 101 4.37 -3.38 -5.89
CA LEU A 101 4.15 -4.50 -4.97
C LEU A 101 2.68 -4.59 -4.59
N SER A 102 2.13 -5.80 -4.73
CA SER A 102 0.77 -6.16 -4.32
C SER A 102 0.79 -7.33 -3.34
N CYS A 103 -0.14 -7.32 -2.38
CA CYS A 103 -0.37 -8.43 -1.45
C CYS A 103 -1.74 -9.10 -1.66
N LYS A 104 -2.25 -9.06 -2.88
CA LYS A 104 -3.55 -9.63 -3.24
C LYS A 104 -3.63 -11.11 -2.88
N ASN A 105 -4.72 -11.49 -2.22
CA ASN A 105 -4.94 -12.87 -1.72
C ASN A 105 -3.81 -13.37 -0.79
N LYS A 106 -3.13 -12.46 -0.08
CA LYS A 106 -1.94 -12.72 0.75
C LYS A 106 -0.71 -13.23 -0.02
N ILE A 107 -0.71 -13.10 -1.33
CA ILE A 107 0.41 -13.43 -2.20
C ILE A 107 1.15 -12.14 -2.53
N ILE A 108 2.47 -12.14 -2.30
CA ILE A 108 3.34 -11.01 -2.62
C ILE A 108 3.89 -11.15 -4.03
N SER A 109 3.65 -10.14 -4.86
CA SER A 109 4.20 -10.05 -6.21
C SER A 109 4.29 -8.60 -6.68
N PHE A 110 5.20 -8.31 -7.61
CA PHE A 110 5.21 -7.03 -8.32
C PHE A 110 4.33 -7.13 -9.57
N GLU A 111 3.31 -6.31 -9.63
CA GLU A 111 2.40 -6.22 -10.78
C GLU A 111 2.81 -5.06 -11.68
N GLU A 112 2.78 -5.26 -13.00
CA GLU A 112 3.10 -4.23 -14.00
C GLU A 112 2.02 -3.14 -13.97
N MET A 113 2.26 -2.13 -13.17
CA MET A 113 1.40 -0.96 -13.04
C MET A 113 2.14 0.20 -12.41
N ASP A 114 1.75 1.41 -12.79
CA ASP A 114 2.16 2.62 -12.06
C ASP A 114 1.42 2.70 -10.73
N PRO A 115 2.09 3.16 -9.64
CA PRO A 115 1.40 3.40 -8.39
C PRO A 115 0.33 4.48 -8.60
N PRO A 116 -0.96 4.21 -8.23
CA PRO A 116 -2.04 5.16 -8.43
C PRO A 116 -1.79 6.50 -7.73
N GLU A 117 -2.31 7.60 -8.28
CA GLU A 117 -2.25 8.90 -7.60
C GLU A 117 -3.22 8.95 -6.41
N ASN A 118 -4.37 8.30 -6.55
CA ASN A 118 -5.41 8.24 -5.55
C ASN A 118 -5.93 6.80 -5.43
N ILE A 119 -6.21 6.39 -4.22
CA ILE A 119 -6.84 5.10 -3.90
C ILE A 119 -8.04 5.39 -3.02
N ASP A 120 -9.23 5.02 -3.49
CA ASP A 120 -10.50 5.36 -2.84
C ASP A 120 -10.91 4.35 -1.76
N ASP A 121 -10.30 3.17 -1.74
CA ASP A 121 -10.57 2.15 -0.74
C ASP A 121 -9.86 2.46 0.58
N ILE A 122 -10.53 2.20 1.70
CA ILE A 122 -9.95 2.30 3.07
C ILE A 122 -8.80 1.30 3.25
N GLN A 123 -8.90 0.15 2.57
CA GLN A 123 -7.91 -0.91 2.57
C GLN A 123 -7.48 -1.19 1.13
N SER A 124 -6.20 -1.41 0.91
CA SER A 124 -5.67 -1.67 -0.42
C SER A 124 -4.58 -2.72 -0.37
N ASP A 125 -4.55 -3.60 -1.36
CA ASP A 125 -3.50 -4.58 -1.55
C ASP A 125 -2.15 -3.97 -1.95
N LEU A 126 -2.14 -2.68 -2.33
CA LEU A 126 -0.95 -1.93 -2.72
C LEU A 126 -0.35 -1.12 -1.57
N ILE A 127 -1.12 -0.82 -0.52
CA ILE A 127 -0.71 0.05 0.59
C ILE A 127 -0.18 -0.76 1.76
N PHE A 128 1.00 -0.34 2.22
CA PHE A 128 1.62 -0.83 3.45
C PHE A 128 1.87 0.35 4.38
N PHE A 129 1.72 0.14 5.69
CA PHE A 129 2.08 1.11 6.72
C PHE A 129 3.52 0.88 7.14
N GLN A 130 4.39 1.82 6.77
CA GLN A 130 5.79 1.82 7.21
C GLN A 130 5.86 2.27 8.66
N LYS A 131 6.44 1.45 9.52
CA LYS A 131 6.61 1.71 10.96
C LYS A 131 8.06 1.52 11.37
N ARG A 132 8.55 2.37 12.26
CA ARG A 132 9.87 2.19 12.87
C ARG A 132 9.77 1.16 14.00
N VAL A 133 10.71 0.22 14.04
CA VAL A 133 10.78 -0.75 15.13
C VAL A 133 11.38 -0.07 16.36
N PRO A 134 10.67 -0.03 17.50
CA PRO A 134 11.18 0.59 18.73
C PRO A 134 12.53 -0.01 19.17
N GLY A 135 13.50 0.86 19.47
CA GLY A 135 14.83 0.44 19.93
C GLY A 135 15.78 -0.06 18.83
N HIS A 136 15.34 -0.07 17.56
CA HIS A 136 16.14 -0.52 16.42
C HIS A 136 16.15 0.51 15.30
N ASN A 137 17.22 0.53 14.50
CA ASN A 137 17.25 1.30 13.24
C ASN A 137 16.69 0.43 12.10
N LYS A 138 15.49 -0.07 12.30
CA LYS A 138 14.79 -0.98 11.37
C LYS A 138 13.39 -0.48 11.14
N MET A 139 12.84 -0.87 10.00
CA MET A 139 11.46 -0.60 9.59
C MET A 139 10.70 -1.91 9.42
N GLU A 140 9.40 -1.86 9.63
CA GLU A 140 8.46 -2.91 9.30
C GLU A 140 7.33 -2.34 8.44
N PHE A 141 6.69 -3.20 7.64
CA PHE A 141 5.64 -2.81 6.70
C PHE A 141 4.40 -3.67 6.94
N GLU A 142 3.37 -3.09 7.51
CA GLU A 142 2.09 -3.75 7.75
C GLU A 142 1.15 -3.54 6.57
N SER A 143 0.49 -4.61 6.11
CA SER A 143 -0.52 -4.49 5.05
C SER A 143 -1.72 -3.67 5.51
N SER A 144 -2.19 -2.72 4.70
CA SER A 144 -3.44 -2.01 4.98
C SER A 144 -4.67 -2.89 4.77
N LEU A 145 -4.57 -3.91 3.90
CA LEU A 145 -5.64 -4.85 3.61
C LEU A 145 -5.76 -5.96 4.64
N TYR A 146 -4.64 -6.45 5.16
CA TYR A 146 -4.59 -7.56 6.12
C TYR A 146 -3.94 -7.10 7.42
N GLU A 147 -4.75 -6.62 8.36
CA GLU A 147 -4.30 -6.15 9.67
C GLU A 147 -3.48 -7.24 10.39
N GLY A 148 -2.38 -6.84 11.03
CA GLY A 148 -1.46 -7.73 11.73
C GLY A 148 -0.58 -8.60 10.83
N HIS A 149 -0.68 -8.43 9.48
CA HIS A 149 0.19 -9.09 8.53
C HIS A 149 1.23 -8.11 8.00
N PHE A 150 2.48 -8.57 7.97
CA PHE A 150 3.64 -7.75 7.62
C PHE A 150 4.40 -8.37 6.46
N LEU A 151 5.08 -7.54 5.68
CA LEU A 151 6.14 -8.02 4.80
C LEU A 151 7.19 -8.72 5.65
N ALA A 152 7.65 -9.88 5.21
CA ALA A 152 8.62 -10.70 5.92
C ALA A 152 9.59 -11.37 4.94
N CYS A 153 10.82 -11.62 5.39
CA CYS A 153 11.76 -12.47 4.69
C CYS A 153 11.63 -13.91 5.21
N GLN A 154 11.36 -14.86 4.34
CA GLN A 154 11.24 -16.26 4.68
C GLN A 154 12.05 -17.11 3.72
N LYS A 155 12.78 -18.10 4.25
CA LYS A 155 13.46 -19.10 3.44
C LYS A 155 12.41 -20.10 2.93
N GLU A 156 12.31 -20.23 1.61
CA GLU A 156 11.53 -21.25 0.93
C GLU A 156 12.45 -21.98 -0.05
N ASP A 157 12.59 -23.28 0.13
CA ASP A 157 13.59 -24.09 -0.57
C ASP A 157 15.01 -23.51 -0.41
N ASP A 158 15.67 -23.14 -1.50
CA ASP A 158 17.01 -22.55 -1.51
C ASP A 158 17.00 -21.01 -1.64
N ALA A 159 15.84 -20.37 -1.64
CA ALA A 159 15.68 -18.93 -1.82
C ALA A 159 15.13 -18.23 -0.57
N PHE A 160 15.55 -16.99 -0.34
CA PHE A 160 14.92 -16.10 0.64
C PHE A 160 13.91 -15.20 -0.09
N LYS A 161 12.64 -15.37 0.21
CA LYS A 161 11.55 -14.65 -0.47
C LYS A 161 10.94 -13.58 0.42
N LEU A 162 10.43 -12.52 -0.20
CA LEU A 162 9.53 -11.59 0.46
C LEU A 162 8.12 -12.17 0.43
N ILE A 163 7.52 -12.34 1.61
CA ILE A 163 6.17 -12.87 1.78
C ILE A 163 5.33 -11.95 2.65
N LEU A 164 4.04 -12.21 2.71
CA LEU A 164 3.14 -11.62 3.71
C LEU A 164 2.87 -12.65 4.81
N LYS A 165 3.12 -12.28 6.07
CA LYS A 165 3.00 -13.17 7.20
C LYS A 165 2.37 -12.45 8.39
N LYS A 166 1.58 -13.17 9.20
CA LYS A 166 1.14 -12.66 10.50
C LYS A 166 2.35 -12.57 11.43
N LYS A 167 2.54 -11.40 12.06
CA LYS A 167 3.68 -11.16 12.96
C LYS A 167 3.53 -11.97 14.25
N ASP A 168 4.63 -12.58 14.71
CA ASP A 168 4.67 -13.31 15.97
C ASP A 168 4.71 -12.35 17.17
N GLU A 169 3.95 -12.63 18.21
CA GLU A 169 3.80 -11.75 19.39
C GLU A 169 5.09 -11.59 20.20
N ASN A 170 5.97 -12.59 20.18
CA ASN A 170 7.21 -12.62 20.99
C ASN A 170 8.43 -11.99 20.30
N GLY A 171 8.19 -11.18 19.29
CA GLY A 171 9.24 -10.56 18.48
C GLY A 171 9.56 -11.40 17.24
N ASP A 172 9.56 -10.75 16.10
CA ASP A 172 9.74 -11.39 14.80
C ASP A 172 10.77 -10.63 13.98
N LYS A 173 11.98 -11.12 13.95
CA LYS A 173 13.07 -10.49 13.19
C LYS A 173 12.88 -10.60 11.68
N SER A 174 12.06 -11.55 11.20
CA SER A 174 11.80 -11.74 9.77
C SER A 174 11.06 -10.56 9.13
N VAL A 175 10.36 -9.75 9.94
CA VAL A 175 9.62 -8.55 9.47
C VAL A 175 10.42 -7.26 9.55
N MET A 176 11.67 -7.33 10.00
CA MET A 176 12.54 -6.16 10.21
C MET A 176 13.45 -5.93 9.01
N PHE A 177 13.44 -4.71 8.49
CA PHE A 177 14.23 -4.31 7.34
C PHE A 177 15.06 -3.07 7.60
N THR A 178 16.22 -2.98 6.97
CA THR A 178 17.02 -1.75 6.89
C THR A 178 16.73 -1.07 5.56
N LEU A 179 16.45 0.23 5.60
CA LEU A 179 16.32 1.07 4.42
C LEU A 179 17.53 1.98 4.32
N THR A 180 18.26 1.87 3.21
CA THR A 180 19.32 2.81 2.86
C THR A 180 18.80 3.72 1.76
N ASN A 181 18.47 4.96 2.13
CA ASN A 181 18.00 5.96 1.15
C ASN A 181 19.13 6.29 0.18
N LEU A 182 18.81 6.24 -1.10
CA LEU A 182 19.70 6.66 -2.17
C LEU A 182 19.42 8.15 -2.42
N HIS A 183 20.39 9.00 -2.12
CA HIS A 183 20.29 10.41 -2.48
C HIS A 183 20.18 10.54 -3.99
N GLN A 184 19.19 11.29 -4.46
CA GLN A 184 19.18 11.75 -5.85
C GLN A 184 20.37 12.71 -6.01
N SER A 185 21.35 12.28 -6.79
CA SER A 185 22.48 13.12 -7.24
C SER A 185 21.98 14.10 -8.31
#